data_ea04efb9339158c080070edb2f9e933b
#
_entry.id   ea04efb9339158c080070edb2f9e933b
#
_cell.length_a   1.000
_cell.length_b   1.000
_cell.length_c   1.000
_cell.angle_alpha   90.00
_cell.angle_beta   90.00
_cell.angle_gamma   90.00
#
_symmetry.space_group_name_H-M   'P 1'
#
loop_
_entity.id
_entity.type
_entity.pdbx_description
1 polymer ?
#
loop_
_entity_poly.entity_id
_entity_poly.type
_entity_poly.pdbx_seq_one_letter_code
_entity_poly.pdbx_strand_id
1 'polypeptide(L)'
;MRSLLVLILLSGLMACAASSQKPSGADPVVTDTGSVRSYLAEGDVLQWYDIPFAQPPVGELRWRAPVALSVTDQLLTRMDEPVICPQQASSVSGVEGDAAIGTEDCLYLDVTAPKGADGPLPVMFWIHGGGNTSGHKNTYDFSRLAAEQNVVVVTINYRLGPLGWFTHPALDSGPGAIANFGTLDIIAALGWVQRNIGLFGGDSDNVTIFGESAGGHNVLTLLASPLSEGLFHKAISQSGYVRSLSPRQAYNREREFSQVDRGSWEFTQALGLDARAVTAADLRAEDASNIIMTYFDMPSDHSSPGIINDGVVIPAEGFAAALANPKYAKPSVPVMAGANNEEVTLWIGLNRYFVDAAYPLTKWLPPKVSLKDPEMYKFWVRQRSEGWKAQGVDRPLTSLESAGYKSLYAYRYDWNDQKDSFLIKFSEVLGAAHASEISFIQGKAMYGPIGSYMYPDTESAADMTDIMMTAWGNFARTGAPGAVKGSAWAPYSALAPHYMVLDSMGQHALRADAANINQILATVAESTLLNDRERCILAWELSTALGDPAYGTYQRWNGGECANTDVRALRKTIRESLEEEFGTASVL
;
A
#
# COMPACT_ATOMS: atom_id res chain seq x y z
N MET A 1 11.88 -29.01 8.70
CA MET A 1 12.58 -29.71 7.60
C MET A 1 11.63 -30.51 6.69
N ARG A 2 10.42 -30.01 6.36
CA ARG A 2 9.48 -30.70 5.43
C ARG A 2 8.78 -29.80 4.42
N SER A 3 9.08 -28.51 4.42
CA SER A 3 8.47 -27.52 3.47
C SER A 3 9.31 -27.27 2.21
N LEU A 4 10.40 -27.96 2.00
CA LEU A 4 11.41 -27.64 0.96
C LEU A 4 11.24 -28.37 -0.37
N LEU A 5 10.17 -29.15 -0.60
CA LEU A 5 10.11 -30.03 -1.78
C LEU A 5 8.90 -29.85 -2.70
N VAL A 6 7.93 -28.99 -2.39
CA VAL A 6 6.77 -28.77 -3.25
C VAL A 6 7.01 -27.63 -4.27
N LEU A 7 8.00 -26.79 -4.04
CA LEU A 7 8.38 -25.66 -4.92
C LEU A 7 9.32 -26.04 -6.08
N ILE A 8 9.96 -27.21 -6.06
CA ILE A 8 11.03 -27.57 -7.04
C ILE A 8 10.49 -27.90 -8.44
N LEU A 9 9.21 -28.15 -8.63
CA LEU A 9 8.64 -28.40 -9.97
C LEU A 9 7.99 -27.19 -10.63
N LEU A 10 7.82 -26.08 -9.90
CA LEU A 10 7.42 -24.78 -10.46
C LEU A 10 8.57 -23.76 -10.46
N SER A 11 9.67 -24.03 -9.76
CA SER A 11 10.87 -23.20 -9.71
C SER A 11 11.85 -23.43 -10.86
N GLY A 12 11.54 -24.34 -11.77
CA GLY A 12 12.28 -24.44 -13.02
C GLY A 12 11.96 -23.24 -13.91
N LEU A 13 12.87 -22.23 -13.94
CA LEU A 13 12.89 -21.08 -14.85
C LEU A 13 12.18 -19.81 -14.39
N MET A 14 12.33 -19.40 -13.15
CA MET A 14 12.45 -17.99 -12.81
C MET A 14 13.82 -17.71 -12.19
N ALA A 15 14.88 -17.96 -12.95
CA ALA A 15 15.97 -17.00 -12.95
C ALA A 15 15.28 -15.69 -13.34
N CYS A 16 15.22 -14.69 -12.45
CA CYS A 16 15.18 -13.33 -12.87
C CYS A 16 16.31 -13.19 -13.90
N ALA A 17 15.98 -13.36 -15.17
CA ALA A 17 16.74 -12.73 -16.20
C ALA A 17 16.55 -11.24 -15.85
N ALA A 18 17.45 -10.71 -15.03
CA ALA A 18 17.79 -9.33 -15.11
C ALA A 18 18.06 -9.14 -16.58
N SER A 19 17.04 -8.71 -17.34
CA SER A 19 17.23 -8.38 -18.73
C SER A 19 18.38 -7.39 -18.68
N SER A 20 19.51 -7.74 -19.28
CA SER A 20 20.67 -6.88 -19.31
C SER A 20 20.28 -5.68 -20.16
N GLN A 21 19.52 -4.75 -19.57
CA GLN A 21 19.16 -3.51 -20.21
C GLN A 21 20.46 -2.82 -20.58
N LYS A 22 20.62 -2.54 -21.87
CA LYS A 22 21.84 -1.88 -22.36
C LYS A 22 21.77 -0.41 -22.01
N PRO A 23 22.90 0.21 -21.61
CA PRO A 23 22.99 1.66 -21.55
C PRO A 23 22.48 2.27 -22.84
N SER A 24 21.72 3.36 -22.75
CA SER A 24 21.07 3.99 -23.91
C SER A 24 22.09 4.60 -24.93
N GLY A 25 23.32 4.81 -24.48
CA GLY A 25 24.34 5.54 -25.24
C GLY A 25 24.17 7.07 -25.20
N ALA A 26 23.13 7.58 -24.52
CA ALA A 26 22.98 9.02 -24.29
C ALA A 26 23.94 9.49 -23.18
N ASP A 27 24.27 10.79 -23.18
CA ASP A 27 25.04 11.42 -22.13
C ASP A 27 24.30 11.28 -20.76
N PRO A 28 25.07 11.11 -19.66
CA PRO A 28 24.47 11.06 -18.34
C PRO A 28 23.71 12.35 -17.98
N VAL A 29 22.59 12.22 -17.28
CA VAL A 29 21.86 13.37 -16.72
C VAL A 29 22.57 13.82 -15.44
N VAL A 30 22.92 15.09 -15.34
CA VAL A 30 23.58 15.67 -14.17
C VAL A 30 22.54 16.27 -13.23
N THR A 31 22.33 15.64 -12.08
CA THR A 31 21.40 16.06 -11.03
C THR A 31 22.12 16.76 -9.89
N ASP A 32 21.39 17.29 -8.92
CA ASP A 32 21.94 17.85 -7.68
C ASP A 32 22.49 16.78 -6.70
N THR A 33 22.37 15.49 -7.05
CA THR A 33 22.91 14.38 -6.24
C THR A 33 23.98 13.57 -6.97
N GLY A 34 24.22 13.82 -8.28
CA GLY A 34 25.24 13.16 -9.09
C GLY A 34 24.83 12.98 -10.55
N SER A 35 25.74 12.45 -11.36
CA SER A 35 25.50 12.12 -12.77
C SER A 35 24.88 10.74 -12.89
N VAL A 36 23.75 10.59 -13.60
CA VAL A 36 22.97 9.36 -13.67
C VAL A 36 22.96 8.81 -15.11
N ARG A 37 23.28 7.53 -15.27
CA ARG A 37 23.24 6.83 -16.56
C ARG A 37 21.83 6.38 -16.89
N SER A 38 21.43 6.56 -18.15
CA SER A 38 20.16 6.03 -18.68
C SER A 38 20.31 4.65 -19.31
N TYR A 39 19.23 3.90 -19.27
CA TYR A 39 19.06 2.59 -19.89
C TYR A 39 17.87 2.62 -20.83
N LEU A 40 17.95 1.91 -21.95
CA LEU A 40 16.84 1.79 -22.88
C LEU A 40 15.92 0.64 -22.43
N ALA A 41 14.64 0.94 -22.29
CA ALA A 41 13.58 -0.03 -22.00
C ALA A 41 12.67 -0.27 -23.21
N GLU A 42 11.75 -1.19 -23.09
CA GLU A 42 10.75 -1.47 -24.10
C GLU A 42 9.84 -0.25 -24.36
N GLY A 43 9.40 -0.03 -25.61
CA GLY A 43 8.53 1.08 -25.99
C GLY A 43 9.24 2.43 -26.19
N ASP A 44 10.54 2.45 -26.51
CA ASP A 44 11.33 3.68 -26.64
C ASP A 44 11.32 4.56 -25.37
N VAL A 45 11.45 3.91 -24.22
CA VAL A 45 11.49 4.55 -22.91
C VAL A 45 12.91 4.55 -22.36
N LEU A 46 13.31 5.64 -21.72
CA LEU A 46 14.53 5.74 -20.94
C LEU A 46 14.24 5.52 -19.46
N GLN A 47 15.11 4.76 -18.79
CA GLN A 47 15.05 4.52 -17.36
C GLN A 47 16.39 4.89 -16.71
N TRP A 48 16.29 5.52 -15.55
CA TRP A 48 17.41 5.85 -14.67
C TRP A 48 17.13 5.22 -13.32
N TYR A 49 18.09 4.43 -12.84
CA TYR A 49 17.90 3.59 -11.65
C TYR A 49 18.75 4.04 -10.48
N ASP A 50 18.29 3.71 -9.31
CA ASP A 50 19.04 3.77 -8.04
C ASP A 50 19.66 5.15 -7.78
N ILE A 51 18.85 6.20 -7.98
CA ILE A 51 19.23 7.59 -7.73
C ILE A 51 18.99 7.89 -6.24
N PRO A 52 20.05 8.17 -5.45
CA PRO A 52 19.87 8.50 -4.04
C PRO A 52 19.27 9.91 -3.90
N PHE A 53 18.23 10.04 -3.07
CA PHE A 53 17.60 11.35 -2.81
C PHE A 53 17.89 11.89 -1.40
N ALA A 54 18.47 11.08 -0.51
CA ALA A 54 18.88 11.46 0.83
C ALA A 54 20.09 10.63 1.28
N GLN A 55 20.80 11.09 2.32
CA GLN A 55 21.87 10.32 2.94
C GLN A 55 21.30 9.02 3.53
N PRO A 56 22.08 7.92 3.53
CA PRO A 56 21.69 6.68 4.19
C PRO A 56 21.31 6.93 5.66
N PRO A 57 20.10 6.53 6.10
CA PRO A 57 19.64 6.77 7.47
C PRO A 57 20.21 5.74 8.46
N VAL A 58 21.54 5.63 8.50
CA VAL A 58 22.30 4.68 9.32
C VAL A 58 22.87 5.33 10.57
N GLY A 59 23.13 4.56 11.63
CA GLY A 59 23.78 5.01 12.85
C GLY A 59 23.06 6.20 13.47
N GLU A 60 23.75 7.35 13.61
CA GLU A 60 23.15 8.56 14.19
C GLU A 60 22.01 9.16 13.37
N LEU A 61 21.86 8.79 12.09
CA LEU A 61 20.77 9.24 11.23
C LEU A 61 19.54 8.32 11.33
N ARG A 62 19.66 7.14 11.96
CA ARG A 62 18.50 6.28 12.24
C ARG A 62 17.52 7.04 13.14
N TRP A 63 16.22 6.99 12.78
CA TRP A 63 15.15 7.75 13.45
C TRP A 63 15.41 9.26 13.51
N ARG A 64 15.91 9.80 12.39
CA ARG A 64 15.97 11.25 12.14
C ARG A 64 15.31 11.58 10.82
N ALA A 65 14.97 12.85 10.63
CA ALA A 65 14.56 13.36 9.33
C ALA A 65 15.64 13.06 8.29
N PRO A 66 15.27 12.75 7.03
CA PRO A 66 16.24 12.52 5.97
C PRO A 66 17.11 13.75 5.75
N VAL A 67 18.40 13.51 5.54
CA VAL A 67 19.41 14.56 5.33
C VAL A 67 19.76 14.63 3.85
N ALA A 68 19.82 15.84 3.32
CA ALA A 68 20.21 16.03 1.91
C ALA A 68 21.61 15.48 1.62
N LEU A 69 21.78 14.91 0.42
CA LEU A 69 23.07 14.45 -0.06
C LEU A 69 23.97 15.64 -0.48
N SER A 70 25.27 15.46 -0.31
CA SER A 70 26.23 16.25 -1.04
C SER A 70 26.39 15.69 -2.46
N VAL A 71 26.60 16.54 -3.45
CA VAL A 71 26.84 16.12 -4.83
C VAL A 71 28.01 15.14 -4.88
N THR A 72 27.85 14.03 -5.60
CA THR A 72 28.93 13.09 -5.89
C THR A 72 29.45 13.27 -7.33
N ASP A 73 30.76 13.15 -7.50
CA ASP A 73 31.39 13.14 -8.84
C ASP A 73 31.29 11.76 -9.50
N GLN A 74 30.75 10.76 -8.80
CA GLN A 74 30.59 9.40 -9.33
C GLN A 74 29.42 9.33 -10.31
N LEU A 75 29.61 8.52 -11.36
CA LEU A 75 28.53 8.17 -12.27
C LEU A 75 27.65 7.12 -11.61
N LEU A 76 26.40 7.49 -11.30
CA LEU A 76 25.39 6.60 -10.77
C LEU A 76 24.90 5.66 -11.88
N THR A 77 24.91 4.38 -11.60
CA THR A 77 24.46 3.31 -12.49
C THR A 77 23.52 2.39 -11.74
N ARG A 78 22.72 1.62 -12.48
CA ARG A 78 21.90 0.57 -11.88
C ARG A 78 22.75 -0.36 -11.02
N MET A 79 22.29 -0.66 -9.82
CA MET A 79 22.90 -1.65 -8.95
C MET A 79 22.59 -3.07 -9.44
N ASP A 80 23.50 -4.01 -9.15
CA ASP A 80 23.34 -5.41 -9.58
C ASP A 80 22.15 -6.09 -8.86
N GLU A 81 21.95 -5.77 -7.59
CA GLU A 81 20.85 -6.27 -6.77
C GLU A 81 19.82 -5.16 -6.47
N PRO A 82 18.54 -5.50 -6.34
CA PRO A 82 17.52 -4.53 -5.96
C PRO A 82 17.81 -3.86 -4.63
N VAL A 83 17.69 -2.54 -4.57
CA VAL A 83 17.78 -1.79 -3.32
C VAL A 83 16.49 -1.94 -2.53
N ILE A 84 16.58 -2.54 -1.35
CA ILE A 84 15.43 -2.88 -0.49
C ILE A 84 15.69 -2.29 0.90
N CYS A 85 14.72 -1.53 1.44
CA CYS A 85 14.76 -1.10 2.83
C CYS A 85 14.55 -2.30 3.78
N PRO A 86 15.08 -2.28 5.02
CA PRO A 86 14.96 -3.40 5.94
C PRO A 86 13.51 -3.83 6.15
N GLN A 87 13.24 -5.10 5.90
CA GLN A 87 11.92 -5.72 5.98
C GLN A 87 12.03 -7.23 6.14
N GLN A 88 10.94 -7.90 6.49
CA GLN A 88 10.89 -9.36 6.44
C GLN A 88 10.71 -9.84 4.98
N ALA A 89 11.40 -10.90 4.60
CA ALA A 89 11.20 -11.56 3.33
C ALA A 89 9.74 -12.02 3.17
N SER A 90 9.17 -11.81 1.99
CA SER A 90 7.78 -12.14 1.70
C SER A 90 7.52 -12.11 0.19
N SER A 91 6.38 -12.63 -0.24
CA SER A 91 5.94 -12.52 -1.64
C SER A 91 5.82 -11.05 -2.12
N VAL A 92 5.50 -10.12 -1.22
CA VAL A 92 5.42 -8.68 -1.53
C VAL A 92 6.80 -8.08 -1.78
N SER A 93 7.83 -8.54 -1.06
CA SER A 93 9.22 -8.13 -1.31
C SER A 93 9.86 -8.85 -2.50
N GLY A 94 9.17 -9.83 -3.09
CA GLY A 94 9.73 -10.67 -4.17
C GLY A 94 10.85 -11.61 -3.71
N VAL A 95 11.08 -11.74 -2.39
CA VAL A 95 12.09 -12.62 -1.78
C VAL A 95 11.39 -13.65 -0.93
N GLU A 96 11.62 -14.93 -1.21
CA GLU A 96 11.04 -16.03 -0.44
C GLU A 96 11.73 -16.19 0.93
N GLY A 97 10.96 -16.60 1.93
CA GLY A 97 11.44 -16.88 3.28
C GLY A 97 10.79 -15.98 4.33
N ASP A 98 11.37 -16.01 5.52
CA ASP A 98 10.91 -15.32 6.71
C ASP A 98 12.03 -14.51 7.42
N ALA A 99 13.24 -14.48 6.83
CA ALA A 99 14.37 -13.74 7.37
C ALA A 99 14.25 -12.23 7.10
N ALA A 100 14.98 -11.43 7.86
CA ALA A 100 15.18 -10.03 7.53
C ALA A 100 16.03 -9.86 6.28
N ILE A 101 15.62 -8.96 5.39
CA ILE A 101 16.31 -8.60 4.15
C ILE A 101 16.45 -7.09 4.03
N GLY A 102 17.29 -6.66 3.11
CA GLY A 102 17.48 -5.24 2.80
C GLY A 102 18.55 -4.56 3.65
N THR A 103 18.72 -3.28 3.44
CA THR A 103 19.72 -2.43 4.12
C THR A 103 19.13 -1.07 4.43
N GLU A 104 19.62 -0.40 5.47
CA GLU A 104 19.20 0.97 5.80
C GLU A 104 19.68 2.00 4.75
N ASP A 105 20.74 1.71 3.98
CA ASP A 105 21.09 2.48 2.79
C ASP A 105 20.13 2.14 1.65
N CYS A 106 18.93 2.73 1.68
CA CYS A 106 17.83 2.36 0.80
C CYS A 106 17.01 3.54 0.24
N LEU A 107 17.36 4.78 0.56
CA LEU A 107 16.62 5.97 0.13
C LEU A 107 16.95 6.35 -1.32
N TYR A 108 16.43 5.56 -2.24
CA TYR A 108 16.67 5.66 -3.67
C TYR A 108 15.34 5.75 -4.44
N LEU A 109 15.43 6.37 -5.62
CA LEU A 109 14.32 6.44 -6.58
C LEU A 109 14.78 6.04 -7.98
N ASP A 110 13.81 5.67 -8.83
CA ASP A 110 14.00 5.44 -10.25
C ASP A 110 13.13 6.43 -11.04
N VAL A 111 13.61 6.82 -12.22
CA VAL A 111 12.87 7.66 -13.16
C VAL A 111 12.67 6.89 -14.46
N THR A 112 11.47 6.95 -15.02
CA THR A 112 11.09 6.35 -16.30
C THR A 112 10.44 7.43 -17.15
N ALA A 113 10.93 7.68 -18.36
CA ALA A 113 10.42 8.72 -19.25
C ALA A 113 10.43 8.29 -20.72
N PRO A 114 9.48 8.75 -21.55
CA PRO A 114 9.51 8.56 -23.00
C PRO A 114 10.76 9.20 -23.60
N LYS A 115 11.37 8.52 -24.55
CA LYS A 115 12.55 9.04 -25.26
C LYS A 115 12.13 10.12 -26.26
N GLY A 116 12.76 11.29 -26.18
CA GLY A 116 12.56 12.35 -27.17
C GLY A 116 11.21 13.05 -27.08
N ALA A 117 10.64 13.16 -25.90
CA ALA A 117 9.41 13.90 -25.67
C ALA A 117 9.57 15.39 -26.02
N ASP A 118 8.55 15.95 -26.68
CA ASP A 118 8.46 17.36 -27.02
C ASP A 118 7.84 18.15 -25.85
N GLY A 119 8.67 18.81 -25.05
CA GLY A 119 8.26 19.67 -23.95
C GLY A 119 8.12 18.93 -22.60
N PRO A 120 7.81 19.66 -21.51
CA PRO A 120 7.70 19.08 -20.18
C PRO A 120 6.45 18.20 -20.06
N LEU A 121 6.63 16.99 -19.50
CA LEU A 121 5.60 15.98 -19.34
C LEU A 121 5.03 15.97 -17.93
N PRO A 122 3.74 15.61 -17.74
CA PRO A 122 3.20 15.33 -16.42
C PRO A 122 4.04 14.27 -15.70
N VAL A 123 4.27 14.46 -14.41
CA VAL A 123 5.02 13.54 -13.56
C VAL A 123 4.04 12.72 -12.72
N MET A 124 4.20 11.41 -12.71
CA MET A 124 3.47 10.49 -11.85
C MET A 124 4.43 9.88 -10.83
N PHE A 125 4.24 10.19 -9.55
CA PHE A 125 5.12 9.78 -8.46
C PHE A 125 4.47 8.64 -7.68
N TRP A 126 5.02 7.43 -7.85
CA TRP A 126 4.50 6.20 -7.27
C TRP A 126 5.02 5.94 -5.86
N ILE A 127 4.10 5.70 -4.93
CA ILE A 127 4.35 5.29 -3.56
C ILE A 127 3.86 3.85 -3.40
N HIS A 128 4.78 2.91 -3.20
CA HIS A 128 4.43 1.50 -3.14
C HIS A 128 3.64 1.14 -1.87
N GLY A 129 2.85 0.05 -1.95
CA GLY A 129 2.14 -0.54 -0.84
C GLY A 129 2.98 -1.48 0.01
N GLY A 130 2.32 -2.48 0.61
CA GLY A 130 2.98 -3.47 1.48
C GLY A 130 2.88 -3.14 2.96
N GLY A 131 1.77 -2.49 3.38
CA GLY A 131 1.46 -2.24 4.79
C GLY A 131 2.46 -1.34 5.52
N ASN A 132 3.24 -0.52 4.82
CA ASN A 132 4.37 0.24 5.39
C ASN A 132 5.43 -0.64 6.08
N THR A 133 5.41 -1.94 5.83
CA THR A 133 6.34 -2.92 6.44
C THR A 133 7.13 -3.71 5.40
N SER A 134 6.69 -3.70 4.14
CA SER A 134 7.33 -4.43 3.03
C SER A 134 7.12 -3.69 1.71
N GLY A 135 7.79 -4.16 0.67
CA GLY A 135 7.76 -3.58 -0.67
C GLY A 135 8.99 -2.75 -1.02
N HIS A 136 9.16 -2.46 -2.30
CA HIS A 136 10.23 -1.63 -2.82
C HIS A 136 9.94 -1.17 -4.25
N LYS A 137 10.65 -0.12 -4.71
CA LYS A 137 10.49 0.52 -6.02
C LYS A 137 10.65 -0.44 -7.21
N ASN A 138 11.52 -1.44 -7.11
CA ASN A 138 11.83 -2.34 -8.22
C ASN A 138 10.75 -3.38 -8.52
N THR A 139 9.70 -3.49 -7.68
CA THR A 139 8.55 -4.38 -7.92
C THR A 139 7.71 -3.89 -9.10
N TYR A 140 7.77 -2.61 -9.44
CA TYR A 140 6.86 -1.96 -10.38
C TYR A 140 7.60 -1.53 -11.65
N ASP A 141 6.98 -1.81 -12.81
CA ASP A 141 7.50 -1.41 -14.12
C ASP A 141 6.43 -0.61 -14.86
N PHE A 142 6.53 0.70 -14.79
CA PHE A 142 5.61 1.64 -15.44
C PHE A 142 6.09 2.09 -16.83
N SER A 143 6.99 1.35 -17.49
CA SER A 143 7.50 1.70 -18.83
C SER A 143 6.36 1.84 -19.84
N ARG A 144 5.40 0.93 -19.83
CA ARG A 144 4.24 0.98 -20.71
C ARG A 144 3.35 2.20 -20.45
N LEU A 145 3.05 2.49 -19.18
CA LEU A 145 2.32 3.70 -18.80
C LEU A 145 3.03 4.96 -19.28
N ALA A 146 4.35 5.05 -19.06
CA ALA A 146 5.16 6.19 -19.50
C ALA A 146 5.08 6.38 -21.01
N ALA A 147 5.26 5.30 -21.78
CA ALA A 147 5.22 5.32 -23.24
C ALA A 147 3.83 5.69 -23.78
N GLU A 148 2.78 4.99 -23.34
CA GLU A 148 1.44 5.13 -23.91
C GLU A 148 0.74 6.41 -23.46
N GLN A 149 1.02 6.87 -22.25
CA GLN A 149 0.38 8.07 -21.70
C GLN A 149 1.23 9.34 -21.80
N ASN A 150 2.45 9.22 -22.31
CA ASN A 150 3.39 10.34 -22.43
C ASN A 150 3.57 11.08 -21.10
N VAL A 151 4.00 10.35 -20.08
CA VAL A 151 4.23 10.83 -18.70
C VAL A 151 5.61 10.40 -18.22
N VAL A 152 6.19 11.15 -17.28
CA VAL A 152 7.36 10.72 -16.52
C VAL A 152 6.87 10.00 -15.27
N VAL A 153 7.38 8.79 -15.00
CA VAL A 153 7.05 8.06 -13.78
C VAL A 153 8.26 7.99 -12.86
N VAL A 154 8.05 8.28 -11.58
CA VAL A 154 9.06 8.16 -10.52
C VAL A 154 8.59 7.11 -9.54
N THR A 155 9.43 6.10 -9.24
CA THR A 155 9.18 5.11 -8.18
C THR A 155 10.19 5.27 -7.06
N ILE A 156 9.79 5.11 -5.81
CA ILE A 156 10.63 5.41 -4.65
C ILE A 156 10.67 4.26 -3.65
N ASN A 157 11.76 4.20 -2.88
CA ASN A 157 11.80 3.54 -1.58
C ASN A 157 11.60 4.56 -0.45
N TYR A 158 11.14 4.09 0.69
CA TYR A 158 11.04 4.84 1.94
C TYR A 158 11.22 3.88 3.12
N ARG A 159 11.67 4.38 4.28
CA ARG A 159 11.85 3.54 5.48
C ARG A 159 10.55 2.85 5.88
N LEU A 160 10.66 1.59 6.28
CA LEU A 160 9.56 0.70 6.57
C LEU A 160 9.53 0.29 8.05
N GLY A 161 8.37 -0.21 8.49
CA GLY A 161 8.18 -0.77 9.81
C GLY A 161 8.58 0.19 10.94
N PRO A 162 9.18 -0.33 12.01
CA PRO A 162 9.62 0.48 13.14
C PRO A 162 10.78 1.44 12.79
N LEU A 163 11.46 1.26 11.64
CA LEU A 163 12.46 2.22 11.17
C LEU A 163 11.81 3.44 10.49
N GLY A 164 10.59 3.29 9.97
CA GLY A 164 9.84 4.36 9.31
C GLY A 164 8.86 5.11 10.23
N TRP A 165 8.27 4.45 11.21
CA TRP A 165 7.31 5.05 12.15
C TRP A 165 7.58 4.55 13.57
N PHE A 166 8.10 5.44 14.37
CA PHE A 166 8.52 5.09 15.72
C PHE A 166 8.57 6.33 16.63
N THR A 167 8.13 6.21 17.86
CA THR A 167 8.24 7.27 18.88
C THR A 167 8.72 6.67 20.18
N HIS A 168 9.80 7.24 20.74
CA HIS A 168 10.31 6.85 22.05
C HIS A 168 10.91 8.08 22.75
N PRO A 169 10.65 8.30 24.05
CA PRO A 169 11.18 9.47 24.77
C PRO A 169 12.71 9.60 24.75
N ALA A 170 13.42 8.48 24.60
CA ALA A 170 14.88 8.46 24.48
C ALA A 170 15.39 9.09 23.18
N LEU A 171 14.61 9.06 22.09
CA LEU A 171 15.00 9.64 20.79
C LEU A 171 14.74 11.15 20.78
N ASP A 172 13.54 11.54 21.15
CA ASP A 172 13.08 12.91 21.27
C ASP A 172 11.78 12.95 22.09
N SER A 173 11.67 13.86 23.03
CA SER A 173 10.51 13.98 23.90
C SER A 173 9.98 15.42 24.03
N GLY A 174 10.57 16.37 23.29
CA GLY A 174 10.20 17.79 23.33
C GLY A 174 9.04 18.15 22.40
N PRO A 175 8.52 19.38 22.51
CA PRO A 175 7.66 19.94 21.47
C PRO A 175 8.40 19.96 20.13
N GLY A 176 7.79 19.36 19.09
CA GLY A 176 8.42 19.20 17.78
C GLY A 176 9.14 17.87 17.58
N ALA A 177 9.02 16.92 18.52
CA ALA A 177 9.46 15.55 18.32
C ALA A 177 8.78 14.93 17.09
N ILE A 178 9.58 14.36 16.18
CA ILE A 178 9.10 13.71 14.97
C ILE A 178 9.05 12.20 15.14
N ALA A 179 8.10 11.55 14.49
CA ALA A 179 7.89 10.11 14.61
C ALA A 179 7.57 9.41 13.26
N ASN A 180 7.40 10.18 12.20
CA ASN A 180 6.95 9.73 10.88
C ASN A 180 8.11 9.80 9.85
N PHE A 181 9.18 9.03 10.10
CA PHE A 181 10.41 9.09 9.28
C PHE A 181 10.18 8.61 7.85
N GLY A 182 9.38 7.55 7.65
CA GLY A 182 9.01 7.08 6.32
C GLY A 182 8.20 8.11 5.53
N THR A 183 7.28 8.84 6.19
CA THR A 183 6.55 9.95 5.55
C THR A 183 7.50 11.09 5.17
N LEU A 184 8.50 11.39 6.01
CA LEU A 184 9.53 12.40 5.72
C LEU A 184 10.42 11.97 4.56
N ASP A 185 10.70 10.67 4.40
CA ASP A 185 11.45 10.15 3.24
C ASP A 185 10.69 10.39 1.94
N ILE A 186 9.38 10.15 1.93
CA ILE A 186 8.51 10.43 0.76
C ILE A 186 8.52 11.93 0.44
N ILE A 187 8.43 12.79 1.45
CA ILE A 187 8.53 14.26 1.30
C ILE A 187 9.90 14.66 0.75
N ALA A 188 10.99 14.05 1.21
CA ALA A 188 12.34 14.33 0.70
C ALA A 188 12.49 13.90 -0.77
N ALA A 189 11.94 12.74 -1.15
CA ALA A 189 11.92 12.28 -2.54
C ALA A 189 11.10 13.23 -3.45
N LEU A 190 9.94 13.72 -2.98
CA LEU A 190 9.18 14.75 -3.69
C LEU A 190 9.99 16.05 -3.83
N GLY A 191 10.72 16.45 -2.79
CA GLY A 191 11.63 17.60 -2.85
C GLY A 191 12.75 17.42 -3.88
N TRP A 192 13.26 16.18 -4.03
CA TRP A 192 14.21 15.86 -5.11
C TRP A 192 13.56 15.99 -6.49
N VAL A 193 12.33 15.51 -6.66
CA VAL A 193 11.55 15.63 -7.91
C VAL A 193 11.39 17.11 -8.29
N GLN A 194 11.01 17.96 -7.34
CA GLN A 194 10.85 19.40 -7.59
C GLN A 194 12.12 20.06 -8.13
N ARG A 195 13.30 19.61 -7.70
CA ARG A 195 14.59 20.19 -8.13
C ARG A 195 15.15 19.60 -9.43
N ASN A 196 14.85 18.32 -9.71
CA ASN A 196 15.60 17.58 -10.73
C ASN A 196 14.75 17.05 -11.89
N ILE A 197 13.44 16.89 -11.76
CA ILE A 197 12.64 16.13 -12.73
C ILE A 197 12.59 16.78 -14.12
N GLY A 198 12.80 18.09 -14.20
CA GLY A 198 12.93 18.82 -15.46
C GLY A 198 14.10 18.34 -16.32
N LEU A 199 15.15 17.80 -15.70
CA LEU A 199 16.30 17.23 -16.40
C LEU A 199 15.95 15.90 -17.11
N PHE A 200 14.87 15.27 -16.71
CA PHE A 200 14.34 14.02 -17.26
C PHE A 200 13.12 14.25 -18.16
N GLY A 201 12.82 15.52 -18.50
CA GLY A 201 11.67 15.90 -19.33
C GLY A 201 10.36 16.02 -18.59
N GLY A 202 10.35 15.96 -17.25
CA GLY A 202 9.15 16.12 -16.42
C GLY A 202 8.86 17.58 -16.08
N ASP A 203 7.59 17.87 -15.80
CA ASP A 203 7.09 19.16 -15.34
C ASP A 203 6.95 19.14 -13.81
N SER A 204 7.83 19.87 -13.10
CA SER A 204 7.79 19.98 -11.65
C SER A 204 6.53 20.67 -11.14
N ASP A 205 5.85 21.49 -11.95
CA ASP A 205 4.59 22.13 -11.62
C ASP A 205 3.35 21.26 -11.94
N ASN A 206 3.59 20.02 -12.39
CA ASN A 206 2.54 19.06 -12.76
C ASN A 206 2.81 17.64 -12.21
N VAL A 207 3.00 17.53 -10.90
CA VAL A 207 3.28 16.27 -10.20
C VAL A 207 2.00 15.67 -9.66
N THR A 208 1.70 14.42 -10.02
CA THR A 208 0.62 13.61 -9.46
C THR A 208 1.21 12.54 -8.56
N ILE A 209 0.92 12.57 -7.27
CA ILE A 209 1.27 11.46 -6.37
C ILE A 209 0.22 10.36 -6.50
N PHE A 210 0.66 9.12 -6.61
CA PHE A 210 -0.26 7.97 -6.63
C PHE A 210 0.35 6.78 -5.91
N GLY A 211 -0.50 5.93 -5.34
CA GLY A 211 -0.05 4.78 -4.59
C GLY A 211 -1.21 3.89 -4.19
N GLU A 212 -0.90 2.62 -3.93
CA GLU A 212 -1.89 1.61 -3.60
C GLU A 212 -1.68 1.09 -2.17
N SER A 213 -2.79 0.68 -1.49
CA SER A 213 -2.75 0.13 -0.13
C SER A 213 -2.12 1.12 0.86
N ALA A 214 -1.03 0.73 1.52
CA ALA A 214 -0.24 1.64 2.35
C ALA A 214 0.33 2.82 1.54
N GLY A 215 0.59 2.67 0.24
CA GLY A 215 0.93 3.78 -0.66
C GLY A 215 -0.23 4.76 -0.82
N GLY A 216 -1.46 4.27 -0.98
CA GLY A 216 -2.68 5.09 -0.99
C GLY A 216 -2.93 5.78 0.36
N HIS A 217 -2.65 5.09 1.47
CA HIS A 217 -2.64 5.68 2.81
C HIS A 217 -1.61 6.82 2.93
N ASN A 218 -0.39 6.62 2.40
CA ASN A 218 0.64 7.65 2.37
C ASN A 218 0.24 8.84 1.46
N VAL A 219 -0.44 8.61 0.34
CA VAL A 219 -1.03 9.70 -0.48
C VAL A 219 -1.98 10.56 0.34
N LEU A 220 -2.93 9.94 1.07
CA LEU A 220 -3.85 10.66 1.95
C LEU A 220 -3.10 11.36 3.11
N THR A 221 -2.04 10.73 3.63
CA THR A 221 -1.17 11.31 4.67
C THR A 221 -0.48 12.59 4.19
N LEU A 222 0.01 12.60 2.95
CA LEU A 222 0.60 13.79 2.34
C LEU A 222 -0.42 14.92 2.12
N LEU A 223 -1.68 14.60 1.81
CA LEU A 223 -2.75 15.60 1.74
C LEU A 223 -2.99 16.28 3.10
N ALA A 224 -2.83 15.54 4.21
CA ALA A 224 -2.99 16.05 5.57
C ALA A 224 -1.73 16.76 6.12
N SER A 225 -0.54 16.44 5.59
CA SER A 225 0.73 16.99 6.09
C SER A 225 0.96 18.43 5.62
N PRO A 226 1.26 19.38 6.51
CA PRO A 226 1.65 20.73 6.10
C PRO A 226 3.03 20.76 5.39
N LEU A 227 3.90 19.77 5.64
CA LEU A 227 5.25 19.73 5.09
C LEU A 227 5.30 19.34 3.61
N SER A 228 4.21 18.87 3.05
CA SER A 228 4.11 18.49 1.62
C SER A 228 3.48 19.56 0.75
N GLU A 229 3.23 20.76 1.28
CA GLU A 229 2.62 21.87 0.54
C GLU A 229 3.52 22.28 -0.65
N GLY A 230 2.91 22.38 -1.85
CA GLY A 230 3.60 22.78 -3.07
C GLY A 230 4.49 21.69 -3.70
N LEU A 231 4.60 20.50 -3.12
CA LEU A 231 5.43 19.42 -3.67
C LEU A 231 4.70 18.55 -4.70
N PHE A 232 3.38 18.60 -4.74
CA PHE A 232 2.55 17.90 -5.72
C PHE A 232 1.29 18.69 -6.05
N HIS A 233 0.66 18.37 -7.17
CA HIS A 233 -0.42 19.12 -7.78
C HIS A 233 -1.71 18.30 -7.94
N LYS A 234 -1.62 16.97 -7.86
CA LYS A 234 -2.74 16.02 -7.94
C LYS A 234 -2.45 14.79 -7.10
N ALA A 235 -3.48 14.07 -6.69
CA ALA A 235 -3.33 12.88 -5.86
C ALA A 235 -4.31 11.77 -6.27
N ILE A 236 -3.82 10.51 -6.35
CA ILE A 236 -4.61 9.31 -6.58
C ILE A 236 -4.35 8.33 -5.44
N SER A 237 -5.35 8.06 -4.62
CA SER A 237 -5.30 7.07 -3.55
C SER A 237 -6.02 5.80 -3.97
N GLN A 238 -5.27 4.71 -4.20
CA GLN A 238 -5.80 3.41 -4.59
C GLN A 238 -5.86 2.51 -3.36
N SER A 239 -7.05 2.04 -3.02
CA SER A 239 -7.30 1.17 -1.86
C SER A 239 -6.63 1.66 -0.57
N GLY A 240 -6.55 3.00 -0.41
CA GLY A 240 -5.99 3.65 0.77
C GLY A 240 -6.89 3.50 1.99
N TYR A 241 -6.41 3.98 3.12
CA TYR A 241 -7.17 4.01 4.38
C TYR A 241 -6.72 5.18 5.25
N VAL A 242 -7.50 5.51 6.29
CA VAL A 242 -7.21 6.62 7.20
C VAL A 242 -7.10 6.09 8.62
N ARG A 243 -5.86 5.85 9.07
CA ARG A 243 -5.57 5.35 10.42
C ARG A 243 -4.36 6.04 11.01
N SER A 244 -4.47 6.50 12.25
CA SER A 244 -3.39 7.13 12.98
C SER A 244 -3.45 6.85 14.48
N LEU A 245 -2.34 7.11 15.16
CA LEU A 245 -2.20 6.99 16.61
C LEU A 245 -1.68 8.31 17.18
N SER A 246 -2.12 8.69 18.37
CA SER A 246 -1.42 9.73 19.12
C SER A 246 -0.03 9.24 19.54
N PRO A 247 0.95 10.11 19.80
CA PRO A 247 2.27 9.71 20.31
C PRO A 247 2.19 8.87 21.59
N ARG A 248 1.21 9.16 22.47
CA ARG A 248 0.96 8.39 23.70
C ARG A 248 0.49 6.96 23.41
N GLN A 249 -0.41 6.78 22.43
CA GLN A 249 -0.82 5.46 21.98
C GLN A 249 0.31 4.70 21.29
N ALA A 250 1.05 5.36 20.39
CA ALA A 250 2.16 4.74 19.68
C ALA A 250 3.31 4.33 20.62
N TYR A 251 3.58 5.11 21.67
CA TYR A 251 4.54 4.73 22.70
C TYR A 251 3.99 3.61 23.59
N ASN A 252 2.73 3.68 23.98
CA ASN A 252 1.99 2.70 24.79
C ASN A 252 2.69 2.28 26.09
N ARG A 253 3.13 3.27 26.87
CA ARG A 253 3.88 3.04 28.12
C ARG A 253 3.15 2.05 29.03
N GLU A 254 3.86 0.99 29.46
CA GLU A 254 3.36 -0.03 30.38
C GLU A 254 2.04 -0.68 29.91
N ARG A 255 1.80 -0.72 28.60
CA ARG A 255 0.57 -1.22 27.98
C ARG A 255 -0.70 -0.48 28.43
N GLU A 256 -0.59 0.81 28.60
CA GLU A 256 -1.72 1.67 28.98
C GLU A 256 -2.94 1.48 28.05
N PHE A 257 -2.67 1.31 26.75
CA PHE A 257 -3.71 1.03 25.75
C PHE A 257 -3.62 -0.45 25.35
N SER A 258 -4.42 -1.30 26.02
CA SER A 258 -4.42 -2.75 25.79
C SER A 258 -4.78 -3.16 24.36
N GLN A 259 -5.40 -2.26 23.60
CA GLN A 259 -5.82 -2.47 22.22
C GLN A 259 -4.76 -2.03 21.19
N VAL A 260 -3.69 -1.36 21.62
CA VAL A 260 -2.58 -0.99 20.75
C VAL A 260 -1.60 -2.17 20.70
N ASP A 261 -1.32 -2.61 19.48
CA ASP A 261 -0.33 -3.65 19.23
C ASP A 261 1.01 -3.02 18.92
N ARG A 262 2.09 -3.65 19.34
CA ARG A 262 3.47 -3.27 19.00
C ARG A 262 3.79 -1.81 19.34
N GLY A 263 3.32 -1.32 20.49
CA GLY A 263 3.75 -0.02 21.00
C GLY A 263 5.26 0.03 21.22
N SER A 264 5.85 1.22 21.07
CA SER A 264 7.32 1.34 21.17
C SER A 264 7.88 0.93 22.53
N TRP A 265 7.05 1.01 23.58
CA TRP A 265 7.42 0.50 24.91
C TRP A 265 7.62 -1.01 24.90
N GLU A 266 6.61 -1.76 24.44
CA GLU A 266 6.67 -3.22 24.35
C GLU A 266 7.74 -3.69 23.38
N PHE A 267 7.88 -2.98 22.27
CA PHE A 267 8.91 -3.27 21.28
C PHE A 267 10.32 -3.11 21.85
N THR A 268 10.59 -2.03 22.59
CA THR A 268 11.88 -1.83 23.27
C THR A 268 12.17 -2.97 24.26
N GLN A 269 11.16 -3.41 25.01
CA GLN A 269 11.32 -4.57 25.90
C GLN A 269 11.58 -5.88 25.14
N ALA A 270 10.91 -6.08 24.00
CA ALA A 270 11.10 -7.25 23.14
C ALA A 270 12.52 -7.31 22.54
N LEU A 271 13.16 -6.16 22.31
CA LEU A 271 14.59 -6.05 21.95
C LEU A 271 15.54 -6.41 23.11
N GLY A 272 15.01 -6.67 24.32
CA GLY A 272 15.82 -6.96 25.52
C GLY A 272 16.35 -5.71 26.22
N LEU A 273 15.87 -4.52 25.85
CA LEU A 273 16.27 -3.24 26.43
C LEU A 273 15.32 -2.82 27.57
N ASP A 274 15.84 -2.10 28.57
CA ASP A 274 15.00 -1.50 29.60
C ASP A 274 14.32 -0.24 29.04
N ALA A 275 13.04 -0.33 28.70
CA ALA A 275 12.27 0.77 28.13
C ALA A 275 12.18 2.03 29.03
N ARG A 276 12.56 1.96 30.33
CA ARG A 276 12.62 3.11 31.22
C ARG A 276 13.98 3.81 31.21
N ALA A 277 15.05 3.08 30.91
CA ALA A 277 16.43 3.56 31.07
C ALA A 277 17.19 3.63 29.73
N VAL A 278 16.65 3.07 28.66
CA VAL A 278 17.27 3.04 27.34
C VAL A 278 17.57 4.45 26.81
N THR A 279 18.73 4.61 26.21
CA THR A 279 19.14 5.86 25.54
C THR A 279 18.95 5.78 24.03
N ALA A 280 19.00 6.94 23.35
CA ALA A 280 18.99 6.98 21.89
C ALA A 280 20.16 6.19 21.28
N ALA A 281 21.33 6.21 21.94
CA ALA A 281 22.50 5.48 21.49
C ALA A 281 22.28 3.95 21.56
N ASP A 282 21.66 3.47 22.65
CA ASP A 282 21.34 2.05 22.80
C ASP A 282 20.37 1.58 21.70
N LEU A 283 19.29 2.35 21.45
CA LEU A 283 18.34 2.05 20.38
C LEU A 283 18.99 2.05 18.99
N ARG A 284 19.88 3.02 18.71
CA ARG A 284 20.58 3.12 17.42
C ARG A 284 21.69 2.08 17.25
N ALA A 285 22.18 1.49 18.34
CA ALA A 285 23.18 0.42 18.29
C ALA A 285 22.60 -0.94 17.91
N GLU A 286 21.25 -1.11 17.98
CA GLU A 286 20.60 -2.36 17.60
C GLU A 286 20.80 -2.67 16.12
N ASP A 287 21.00 -3.95 15.81
CA ASP A 287 21.07 -4.41 14.43
C ASP A 287 19.71 -4.26 13.72
N ALA A 288 19.72 -3.77 12.48
CA ALA A 288 18.49 -3.55 11.72
C ALA A 288 17.69 -4.84 11.49
N SER A 289 18.37 -5.98 11.29
CA SER A 289 17.70 -7.28 11.13
C SER A 289 17.04 -7.71 12.45
N ASN A 290 17.69 -7.46 13.61
CA ASN A 290 17.09 -7.72 14.92
C ASN A 290 15.87 -6.84 15.18
N ILE A 291 15.93 -5.56 14.81
CA ILE A 291 14.79 -4.63 14.88
C ILE A 291 13.60 -5.17 14.08
N ILE A 292 13.81 -5.57 12.82
CA ILE A 292 12.76 -6.07 11.93
C ILE A 292 12.20 -7.39 12.47
N MET A 293 13.03 -8.37 12.76
CA MET A 293 12.55 -9.68 13.22
C MET A 293 11.80 -9.59 14.54
N THR A 294 12.34 -8.85 15.51
CA THR A 294 11.65 -8.62 16.78
C THR A 294 10.28 -7.98 16.58
N TYR A 295 10.17 -7.01 15.66
CA TYR A 295 8.89 -6.36 15.37
C TYR A 295 7.86 -7.33 14.79
N PHE A 296 8.27 -8.20 13.87
CA PHE A 296 7.36 -9.18 13.25
C PHE A 296 7.00 -10.34 14.18
N ASP A 297 7.90 -10.75 15.08
CA ASP A 297 7.63 -11.79 16.08
C ASP A 297 6.65 -11.35 17.17
N MET A 298 6.47 -10.04 17.37
CA MET A 298 5.47 -9.53 18.31
C MET A 298 4.05 -9.81 17.82
N PRO A 299 3.14 -10.30 18.69
CA PRO A 299 1.74 -10.48 18.34
C PRO A 299 1.10 -9.17 17.86
N SER A 300 0.37 -9.23 16.76
CA SER A 300 -0.40 -8.09 16.25
C SER A 300 -1.57 -8.54 15.39
N ASP A 301 -2.67 -7.81 15.47
CA ASP A 301 -3.79 -7.94 14.54
C ASP A 301 -3.55 -7.16 13.23
N HIS A 302 -2.61 -6.22 13.26
CA HIS A 302 -2.27 -5.37 12.14
C HIS A 302 -0.75 -5.39 11.89
N SER A 303 -0.35 -5.68 10.66
CA SER A 303 1.06 -5.66 10.25
C SER A 303 1.62 -4.24 10.13
N SER A 304 0.76 -3.26 9.84
CA SER A 304 1.18 -1.90 9.53
C SER A 304 1.50 -1.09 10.77
N PRO A 305 2.62 -0.35 10.81
CA PRO A 305 2.80 0.73 11.77
C PRO A 305 1.75 1.81 11.49
N GLY A 306 1.18 2.37 12.54
CA GLY A 306 0.26 3.51 12.41
C GLY A 306 1.04 4.80 12.11
N ILE A 307 0.45 5.68 11.31
CA ILE A 307 0.87 7.08 11.23
C ILE A 307 0.72 7.70 12.63
N ILE A 308 1.66 8.53 13.03
CA ILE A 308 1.68 9.13 14.37
C ILE A 308 1.34 10.61 14.26
N ASN A 309 0.36 11.05 15.03
CA ASN A 309 -0.08 12.45 15.09
C ASN A 309 0.90 13.28 15.91
N ASP A 310 2.14 13.44 15.42
CA ASP A 310 3.27 14.04 16.14
C ASP A 310 3.20 15.57 16.27
N GLY A 311 2.25 16.21 15.58
CA GLY A 311 2.07 17.66 15.59
C GLY A 311 3.04 18.41 14.66
N VAL A 312 3.93 17.71 13.98
CA VAL A 312 4.92 18.27 13.04
C VAL A 312 4.68 17.76 11.63
N VAL A 313 4.81 16.45 11.42
CA VAL A 313 4.59 15.81 10.13
C VAL A 313 3.08 15.64 9.92
N ILE A 314 2.38 15.21 10.94
CA ILE A 314 0.92 15.07 10.96
C ILE A 314 0.36 15.93 12.10
N PRO A 315 -0.67 16.74 11.83
CA PRO A 315 -1.30 17.58 12.85
C PRO A 315 -1.72 16.82 14.11
N ALA A 316 -1.55 17.43 15.28
CA ALA A 316 -1.79 16.79 16.57
C ALA A 316 -3.26 16.39 16.81
N GLU A 317 -4.21 17.05 16.12
CA GLU A 317 -5.63 16.71 16.15
C GLU A 317 -5.97 15.37 15.48
N GLY A 318 -5.00 14.80 14.77
CA GLY A 318 -5.13 13.51 14.10
C GLY A 318 -5.31 13.59 12.60
N PHE A 319 -4.91 12.52 11.94
CA PHE A 319 -4.90 12.40 10.49
C PHE A 319 -6.29 12.63 9.87
N ALA A 320 -7.31 11.90 10.37
CA ALA A 320 -8.68 12.03 9.88
C ALA A 320 -9.26 13.45 10.07
N ALA A 321 -8.95 14.09 11.21
CA ALA A 321 -9.38 15.45 11.48
C ALA A 321 -8.64 16.47 10.59
N ALA A 322 -7.36 16.25 10.33
CA ALA A 322 -6.56 17.12 9.46
C ALA A 322 -7.07 17.13 8.01
N LEU A 323 -7.52 15.98 7.47
CA LEU A 323 -8.13 15.91 6.13
C LEU A 323 -9.41 16.77 6.00
N ALA A 324 -10.16 16.91 7.10
CA ALA A 324 -11.38 17.72 7.13
C ALA A 324 -11.14 19.20 7.50
N ASN A 325 -9.91 19.57 7.87
CA ASN A 325 -9.61 20.89 8.39
C ASN A 325 -9.09 21.82 7.29
N PRO A 326 -9.80 22.94 6.99
CA PRO A 326 -9.38 23.91 5.97
C PRO A 326 -7.98 24.50 6.19
N LYS A 327 -7.47 24.49 7.42
CA LYS A 327 -6.11 24.96 7.75
C LYS A 327 -5.01 24.18 7.03
N TYR A 328 -5.21 22.89 6.78
CA TYR A 328 -4.23 22.02 6.12
C TYR A 328 -4.63 21.67 4.69
N ALA A 329 -5.80 22.17 4.27
CA ALA A 329 -6.33 21.86 2.95
C ALA A 329 -5.47 22.44 1.82
N LYS A 330 -5.39 21.70 0.74
CA LYS A 330 -4.78 22.09 -0.54
C LYS A 330 -5.88 22.09 -1.61
N PRO A 331 -6.84 23.03 -1.55
CA PRO A 331 -8.10 22.93 -2.29
C PRO A 331 -7.93 23.01 -3.82
N SER A 332 -6.77 23.47 -4.30
CA SER A 332 -6.40 23.45 -5.73
C SER A 332 -5.94 22.07 -6.24
N VAL A 333 -5.71 21.09 -5.33
CA VAL A 333 -5.25 19.76 -5.69
C VAL A 333 -6.45 18.86 -6.01
N PRO A 334 -6.64 18.41 -7.28
CA PRO A 334 -7.58 17.35 -7.59
C PRO A 334 -7.22 16.06 -6.90
N VAL A 335 -8.22 15.32 -6.40
CA VAL A 335 -8.02 14.03 -5.74
C VAL A 335 -8.93 12.98 -6.36
N MET A 336 -8.35 11.83 -6.70
CA MET A 336 -9.07 10.61 -7.07
C MET A 336 -8.82 9.54 -6.03
N ALA A 337 -9.87 8.88 -5.53
CA ALA A 337 -9.74 7.76 -4.61
C ALA A 337 -10.60 6.58 -5.06
N GLY A 338 -10.13 5.37 -4.83
CA GLY A 338 -10.89 4.18 -5.18
C GLY A 338 -10.54 2.97 -4.33
N ALA A 339 -11.34 1.93 -4.50
CA ALA A 339 -11.18 0.64 -3.85
C ALA A 339 -11.61 -0.48 -4.81
N ASN A 340 -11.19 -1.71 -4.53
CA ASN A 340 -11.57 -2.88 -5.28
C ASN A 340 -12.83 -3.52 -4.68
N ASN A 341 -13.66 -4.12 -5.51
CA ASN A 341 -14.94 -4.69 -5.09
C ASN A 341 -14.78 -5.91 -4.16
N GLU A 342 -13.66 -6.60 -4.27
CA GLU A 342 -13.34 -7.81 -3.52
C GLU A 342 -12.01 -7.69 -2.77
N GLU A 343 -11.72 -6.51 -2.19
CA GLU A 343 -10.48 -6.14 -1.48
C GLU A 343 -9.90 -7.28 -0.64
N VAL A 344 -10.73 -7.89 0.18
CA VAL A 344 -10.25 -8.78 1.24
C VAL A 344 -9.92 -10.19 0.76
N THR A 345 -10.27 -10.52 -0.47
CA THR A 345 -10.00 -11.85 -1.04
C THR A 345 -8.50 -12.15 -1.13
N LEU A 346 -7.63 -11.14 -1.22
CA LEU A 346 -6.19 -11.33 -1.14
C LEU A 346 -5.76 -12.11 0.12
N TRP A 347 -6.43 -11.88 1.25
CA TRP A 347 -6.09 -12.53 2.53
C TRP A 347 -6.96 -13.73 2.87
N ILE A 348 -8.23 -13.73 2.42
CA ILE A 348 -9.18 -14.78 2.82
C ILE A 348 -9.44 -15.80 1.72
N GLY A 349 -9.17 -15.47 0.44
CA GLY A 349 -9.49 -16.33 -0.70
C GLY A 349 -8.74 -17.67 -0.72
N LEU A 350 -7.59 -17.72 -0.05
CA LEU A 350 -6.80 -18.94 0.09
C LEU A 350 -6.68 -19.40 1.56
N ASN A 351 -7.43 -18.79 2.48
CA ASN A 351 -7.44 -19.16 3.88
C ASN A 351 -8.27 -20.44 4.08
N ARG A 352 -7.69 -21.42 4.78
CA ARG A 352 -8.30 -22.72 5.10
C ARG A 352 -9.62 -22.63 5.87
N TYR A 353 -9.92 -21.50 6.47
CA TYR A 353 -11.22 -21.26 7.08
C TYR A 353 -12.35 -21.24 6.03
N PHE A 354 -12.09 -20.62 4.88
CA PHE A 354 -13.07 -20.41 3.81
C PHE A 354 -12.97 -21.42 2.67
N VAL A 355 -11.80 -22.08 2.48
CA VAL A 355 -11.57 -22.96 1.34
C VAL A 355 -11.15 -24.36 1.74
N ASP A 356 -11.61 -25.33 0.96
CA ASP A 356 -11.07 -26.67 0.92
C ASP A 356 -9.96 -26.78 -0.12
N ALA A 357 -8.94 -27.58 0.17
CA ALA A 357 -7.88 -27.89 -0.77
C ALA A 357 -7.70 -29.39 -0.86
N ALA A 358 -8.19 -29.98 -1.93
CA ALA A 358 -8.10 -31.39 -2.22
C ALA A 358 -6.91 -31.69 -3.15
N TYR A 359 -5.99 -32.55 -2.72
CA TYR A 359 -4.86 -32.98 -3.53
C TYR A 359 -5.27 -34.19 -4.39
N PRO A 360 -5.40 -34.04 -5.73
CA PRO A 360 -6.04 -35.08 -6.57
C PRO A 360 -5.22 -36.37 -6.70
N LEU A 361 -3.88 -36.31 -6.58
CA LEU A 361 -2.99 -37.49 -6.76
C LEU A 361 -1.90 -37.53 -5.69
N THR A 362 -1.21 -36.44 -5.46
CA THR A 362 -0.11 -36.33 -4.50
C THR A 362 -0.05 -34.91 -3.94
N LYS A 363 0.56 -34.73 -2.74
CA LYS A 363 0.82 -33.39 -2.18
C LYS A 363 1.89 -32.58 -2.94
N TRP A 364 2.45 -33.14 -4.01
CA TRP A 364 3.42 -32.51 -4.90
C TRP A 364 2.77 -31.69 -6.03
N LEU A 365 1.48 -31.91 -6.29
CA LEU A 365 0.72 -31.14 -7.26
C LEU A 365 -0.11 -30.09 -6.54
N PRO A 366 -0.36 -28.92 -7.18
CA PRO A 366 -1.24 -27.92 -6.61
C PRO A 366 -2.62 -28.53 -6.28
N PRO A 367 -3.22 -28.17 -5.14
CA PRO A 367 -4.52 -28.70 -4.77
C PRO A 367 -5.62 -28.11 -5.65
N LYS A 368 -6.73 -28.84 -5.77
CA LYS A 368 -7.98 -28.27 -6.21
C LYS A 368 -8.56 -27.45 -5.06
N VAL A 369 -8.76 -26.15 -5.28
CA VAL A 369 -9.34 -25.22 -4.30
C VAL A 369 -10.81 -25.00 -4.61
N SER A 370 -11.66 -25.04 -3.59
CA SER A 370 -13.08 -24.74 -3.67
C SER A 370 -13.57 -24.06 -2.40
N LEU A 371 -14.54 -23.16 -2.51
CA LEU A 371 -15.17 -22.51 -1.36
C LEU A 371 -15.95 -23.54 -0.54
N LYS A 372 -15.81 -23.53 0.79
CA LYS A 372 -16.58 -24.39 1.72
C LYS A 372 -18.04 -23.97 1.77
N ASP A 373 -18.28 -22.68 1.96
CA ASP A 373 -19.58 -22.05 1.95
C ASP A 373 -19.52 -20.77 1.09
N PRO A 374 -19.94 -20.85 -0.19
CA PRO A 374 -19.86 -19.70 -1.09
C PRO A 374 -20.70 -18.50 -0.66
N GLU A 375 -21.84 -18.71 0.01
CA GLU A 375 -22.72 -17.60 0.41
C GLU A 375 -22.14 -16.85 1.63
N MET A 376 -21.65 -17.58 2.62
CA MET A 376 -20.94 -17.01 3.76
C MET A 376 -19.66 -16.29 3.30
N TYR A 377 -18.86 -16.89 2.39
CA TYR A 377 -17.67 -16.28 1.84
C TYR A 377 -17.96 -14.96 1.15
N LYS A 378 -18.93 -14.93 0.21
CA LYS A 378 -19.36 -13.71 -0.50
C LYS A 378 -19.88 -12.64 0.46
N PHE A 379 -20.59 -13.05 1.52
CA PHE A 379 -21.05 -12.12 2.55
C PHE A 379 -19.86 -11.44 3.26
N TRP A 380 -18.86 -12.22 3.71
CA TRP A 380 -17.63 -11.68 4.31
C TRP A 380 -16.89 -10.73 3.40
N VAL A 381 -16.65 -11.16 2.16
CA VAL A 381 -15.97 -10.36 1.13
C VAL A 381 -16.70 -9.03 0.94
N ARG A 382 -18.00 -9.09 0.72
CA ARG A 382 -18.82 -7.90 0.50
C ARG A 382 -18.77 -6.92 1.67
N GLN A 383 -19.04 -7.40 2.90
CA GLN A 383 -19.11 -6.47 4.05
C GLN A 383 -17.76 -5.81 4.32
N ARG A 384 -16.66 -6.55 4.22
CA ARG A 384 -15.33 -5.99 4.45
C ARG A 384 -14.88 -5.06 3.33
N SER A 385 -15.16 -5.38 2.07
CA SER A 385 -14.80 -4.52 0.93
C SER A 385 -15.63 -3.24 0.89
N GLU A 386 -16.92 -3.31 1.21
CA GLU A 386 -17.77 -2.12 1.42
C GLU A 386 -17.26 -1.29 2.61
N GLY A 387 -16.81 -1.93 3.69
CA GLY A 387 -16.14 -1.26 4.82
C GLY A 387 -14.86 -0.55 4.38
N TRP A 388 -14.09 -1.14 3.46
CA TRP A 388 -12.91 -0.52 2.87
C TRP A 388 -13.27 0.73 2.08
N LYS A 389 -14.25 0.61 1.17
CA LYS A 389 -14.76 1.77 0.39
C LYS A 389 -15.25 2.88 1.33
N ALA A 390 -16.00 2.55 2.37
CA ALA A 390 -16.52 3.53 3.34
C ALA A 390 -15.39 4.31 4.04
N GLN A 391 -14.32 3.64 4.47
CA GLN A 391 -13.24 4.23 5.27
C GLN A 391 -12.09 4.76 4.41
N GLY A 392 -11.83 4.18 3.25
CA GLY A 392 -10.72 4.52 2.37
C GLY A 392 -11.07 5.44 1.20
N VAL A 393 -12.36 5.54 0.84
CA VAL A 393 -12.83 6.35 -0.30
C VAL A 393 -13.85 7.39 0.14
N ASP A 394 -15.03 6.96 0.59
CA ASP A 394 -16.14 7.88 0.84
C ASP A 394 -15.86 8.86 1.99
N ARG A 395 -15.34 8.35 3.11
CA ARG A 395 -14.99 9.20 4.26
C ARG A 395 -13.87 10.21 3.95
N PRO A 396 -12.72 9.82 3.36
CA PRO A 396 -11.68 10.77 2.98
C PRO A 396 -12.17 11.83 1.99
N LEU A 397 -12.89 11.45 0.93
CA LEU A 397 -13.39 12.41 -0.06
C LEU A 397 -14.41 13.39 0.56
N THR A 398 -15.33 12.91 1.41
CA THR A 398 -16.25 13.77 2.15
C THR A 398 -15.50 14.74 3.09
N SER A 399 -14.44 14.27 3.76
CA SER A 399 -13.59 15.12 4.60
C SER A 399 -12.88 16.19 3.79
N LEU A 400 -12.30 15.83 2.65
CA LEU A 400 -11.64 16.78 1.74
C LEU A 400 -12.64 17.80 1.17
N GLU A 401 -13.86 17.38 0.78
CA GLU A 401 -14.91 18.30 0.34
C GLU A 401 -15.24 19.33 1.43
N SER A 402 -15.39 18.88 2.69
CA SER A 402 -15.67 19.76 3.83
C SER A 402 -14.52 20.76 4.09
N ALA A 403 -13.28 20.38 3.78
CA ALA A 403 -12.11 21.25 3.84
C ALA A 403 -11.98 22.22 2.65
N GLY A 404 -12.87 22.12 1.65
CA GLY A 404 -12.95 23.06 0.53
C GLY A 404 -12.43 22.55 -0.82
N TYR A 405 -12.04 21.27 -0.94
CA TYR A 405 -11.66 20.68 -2.23
C TYR A 405 -12.85 20.65 -3.18
N LYS A 406 -12.61 20.82 -4.49
CA LYS A 406 -13.65 20.94 -5.52
C LYS A 406 -13.58 19.83 -6.58
N SER A 407 -12.38 19.34 -6.89
CA SER A 407 -12.14 18.34 -7.94
C SER A 407 -11.87 17.00 -7.30
N LEU A 408 -12.93 16.32 -6.91
CA LEU A 408 -12.89 15.01 -6.25
C LEU A 408 -13.50 13.96 -7.17
N TYR A 409 -12.87 12.81 -7.30
CA TYR A 409 -13.33 11.69 -8.11
C TYR A 409 -13.23 10.39 -7.33
N ALA A 410 -14.16 9.47 -7.59
CA ALA A 410 -14.12 8.14 -6.97
C ALA A 410 -14.25 7.04 -8.02
N TYR A 411 -13.67 5.86 -7.74
CA TYR A 411 -13.87 4.66 -8.53
C TYR A 411 -14.04 3.43 -7.64
N ARG A 412 -14.63 2.38 -8.25
CA ARG A 412 -14.57 1.02 -7.74
C ARG A 412 -14.14 0.09 -8.88
N TYR A 413 -13.11 -0.69 -8.64
CA TYR A 413 -12.61 -1.66 -9.58
C TYR A 413 -13.32 -3.01 -9.33
N ASP A 414 -14.13 -3.41 -10.30
CA ASP A 414 -15.01 -4.59 -10.22
C ASP A 414 -14.58 -5.71 -11.20
N TRP A 415 -13.56 -5.48 -12.03
CA TRP A 415 -13.13 -6.42 -13.06
C TRP A 415 -12.75 -7.78 -12.46
N ASN A 416 -13.40 -8.85 -12.94
CA ASN A 416 -13.22 -10.21 -12.44
C ASN A 416 -13.15 -11.28 -13.55
N ASP A 417 -12.70 -10.91 -14.76
CA ASP A 417 -12.47 -11.83 -15.87
C ASP A 417 -11.10 -12.54 -15.78
N GLN A 418 -10.66 -12.92 -14.58
CA GLN A 418 -9.46 -13.70 -14.38
C GLN A 418 -9.58 -15.05 -15.12
N LYS A 419 -8.43 -15.57 -15.53
CA LYS A 419 -8.38 -16.88 -16.16
C LYS A 419 -8.52 -17.98 -15.12
N ASP A 420 -9.62 -18.69 -15.12
CA ASP A 420 -9.80 -19.86 -14.27
C ASP A 420 -8.91 -21.02 -14.72
N SER A 421 -8.43 -21.80 -13.75
CA SER A 421 -7.75 -23.06 -13.99
C SER A 421 -8.65 -24.25 -13.63
N PHE A 422 -8.25 -25.45 -14.03
CA PHE A 422 -8.93 -26.68 -13.60
C PHE A 422 -8.89 -26.87 -12.07
N LEU A 423 -7.88 -26.30 -11.41
CA LEU A 423 -7.64 -26.49 -9.97
C LEU A 423 -8.21 -25.33 -9.13
N ILE A 424 -8.21 -24.11 -9.63
CA ILE A 424 -8.63 -22.93 -8.90
C ILE A 424 -9.45 -22.05 -9.85
N LYS A 425 -10.63 -21.67 -9.41
CA LYS A 425 -11.45 -20.65 -10.06
C LYS A 425 -11.07 -19.28 -9.49
N PHE A 426 -10.08 -18.65 -10.11
CA PHE A 426 -9.54 -17.37 -9.65
C PHE A 426 -10.58 -16.25 -9.63
N SER A 427 -11.52 -16.26 -10.58
CA SER A 427 -12.64 -15.33 -10.63
C SER A 427 -13.59 -15.44 -9.43
N GLU A 428 -13.74 -16.64 -8.83
CA GLU A 428 -14.60 -16.86 -7.66
C GLU A 428 -13.86 -16.67 -6.33
N VAL A 429 -12.55 -17.01 -6.30
CA VAL A 429 -11.76 -17.06 -5.07
C VAL A 429 -11.03 -15.74 -4.80
N LEU A 430 -10.58 -15.07 -5.84
CA LEU A 430 -9.85 -13.80 -5.75
C LEU A 430 -10.62 -12.64 -6.37
N GLY A 431 -11.14 -12.78 -7.60
CA GLY A 431 -11.87 -11.72 -8.28
C GLY A 431 -11.11 -10.40 -8.32
N ALA A 432 -11.81 -9.30 -8.12
CA ALA A 432 -11.25 -7.95 -8.00
C ALA A 432 -10.55 -7.76 -6.63
N ALA A 433 -9.50 -8.57 -6.38
CA ALA A 433 -8.75 -8.59 -5.13
C ALA A 433 -7.96 -7.31 -4.91
N HIS A 434 -7.53 -7.07 -3.66
CA HIS A 434 -6.62 -5.98 -3.30
C HIS A 434 -5.36 -5.97 -4.17
N ALA A 435 -4.96 -4.81 -4.65
CA ALA A 435 -3.81 -4.55 -5.52
C ALA A 435 -3.90 -5.17 -6.93
N SER A 436 -5.00 -5.86 -7.31
CA SER A 436 -5.10 -6.49 -8.64
C SER A 436 -5.17 -5.46 -9.78
N GLU A 437 -5.67 -4.26 -9.53
CA GLU A 437 -5.75 -3.17 -10.50
C GLU A 437 -4.39 -2.59 -10.91
N ILE A 438 -3.33 -2.77 -10.10
CA ILE A 438 -1.99 -2.26 -10.42
C ILE A 438 -1.47 -2.87 -11.73
N SER A 439 -1.75 -4.18 -11.97
CA SER A 439 -1.36 -4.85 -13.21
C SER A 439 -1.87 -4.13 -14.46
N PHE A 440 -3.07 -3.54 -14.39
CA PHE A 440 -3.68 -2.82 -15.49
C PHE A 440 -3.12 -1.41 -15.67
N ILE A 441 -2.67 -0.76 -14.59
CA ILE A 441 -2.06 0.57 -14.66
C ILE A 441 -0.62 0.47 -15.20
N GLN A 442 0.14 -0.56 -14.81
CA GLN A 442 1.49 -0.76 -15.34
C GLN A 442 1.52 -1.54 -16.67
N GLY A 443 0.42 -2.23 -17.03
CA GLY A 443 0.31 -3.05 -18.23
C GLY A 443 1.14 -4.33 -18.17
N LYS A 444 1.37 -4.86 -16.97
CA LYS A 444 2.22 -6.03 -16.73
C LYS A 444 1.71 -6.83 -15.54
N ALA A 445 1.74 -8.17 -15.68
CA ALA A 445 1.32 -9.06 -14.61
C ALA A 445 2.17 -8.87 -13.34
N MET A 446 1.49 -8.87 -12.22
CA MET A 446 2.05 -9.01 -10.87
C MET A 446 1.73 -10.42 -10.32
N TYR A 447 1.98 -10.66 -9.04
CA TYR A 447 1.63 -11.90 -8.32
C TYR A 447 2.42 -13.17 -8.72
N GLY A 448 3.65 -13.02 -9.23
CA GLY A 448 4.53 -14.16 -9.47
C GLY A 448 3.85 -15.30 -10.25
N PRO A 449 3.82 -16.53 -9.73
CA PRO A 449 3.32 -17.69 -10.48
C PRO A 449 1.84 -17.62 -10.91
N ILE A 450 0.99 -16.89 -10.18
CA ILE A 450 -0.43 -16.73 -10.52
C ILE A 450 -0.70 -15.50 -11.40
N GLY A 451 0.32 -14.70 -11.69
CA GLY A 451 0.18 -13.45 -12.42
C GLY A 451 -0.51 -13.59 -13.77
N SER A 452 -0.23 -14.66 -14.54
CA SER A 452 -0.87 -14.92 -15.83
C SER A 452 -2.35 -15.34 -15.73
N TYR A 453 -2.82 -15.70 -14.55
CA TYR A 453 -4.24 -15.93 -14.28
C TYR A 453 -4.94 -14.66 -13.85
N MET A 454 -4.28 -13.84 -13.03
CA MET A 454 -4.82 -12.57 -12.52
C MET A 454 -4.80 -11.45 -13.57
N TYR A 455 -3.84 -11.48 -14.50
CA TYR A 455 -3.71 -10.57 -15.63
C TYR A 455 -3.50 -11.40 -16.91
N PRO A 456 -4.58 -12.02 -17.44
CA PRO A 456 -4.51 -12.89 -18.61
C PRO A 456 -4.36 -12.08 -19.91
N ASP A 457 -3.79 -12.74 -20.92
CA ASP A 457 -3.75 -12.20 -22.30
C ASP A 457 -5.11 -12.40 -22.97
N THR A 458 -6.07 -11.51 -22.65
CA THR A 458 -7.43 -11.50 -23.16
C THR A 458 -7.84 -10.10 -23.61
N GLU A 459 -8.84 -10.02 -24.51
CA GLU A 459 -9.40 -8.74 -24.95
C GLU A 459 -9.95 -7.92 -23.78
N SER A 460 -10.62 -8.57 -22.81
CA SER A 460 -11.14 -7.91 -21.60
C SER A 460 -10.02 -7.30 -20.73
N ALA A 461 -8.90 -8.01 -20.56
CA ALA A 461 -7.76 -7.47 -19.81
C ALA A 461 -7.06 -6.32 -20.58
N ALA A 462 -6.96 -6.43 -21.91
CA ALA A 462 -6.41 -5.36 -22.74
C ALA A 462 -7.29 -4.10 -22.69
N ASP A 463 -8.61 -4.26 -22.75
CA ASP A 463 -9.59 -3.17 -22.64
C ASP A 463 -9.51 -2.46 -21.29
N MET A 464 -9.45 -3.20 -20.18
CA MET A 464 -9.28 -2.63 -18.85
C MET A 464 -7.94 -1.90 -18.70
N THR A 465 -6.86 -2.45 -19.28
CA THR A 465 -5.55 -1.80 -19.32
C THR A 465 -5.63 -0.43 -20.01
N ASP A 466 -6.24 -0.38 -21.20
CA ASP A 466 -6.44 0.88 -21.95
C ASP A 466 -7.27 1.90 -21.13
N ILE A 467 -8.36 1.45 -20.51
CA ILE A 467 -9.22 2.29 -19.69
C ILE A 467 -8.44 2.89 -18.51
N MET A 468 -7.75 2.05 -17.75
CA MET A 468 -7.08 2.51 -16.54
C MET A 468 -5.88 3.39 -16.85
N MET A 469 -5.02 3.00 -17.79
CA MET A 469 -3.91 3.85 -18.22
C MET A 469 -4.39 5.20 -18.75
N THR A 470 -5.43 5.20 -19.58
CA THR A 470 -6.00 6.44 -20.14
C THR A 470 -6.58 7.33 -19.04
N ALA A 471 -7.33 6.78 -18.09
CA ALA A 471 -7.93 7.56 -17.01
C ALA A 471 -6.86 8.14 -16.06
N TRP A 472 -5.86 7.36 -15.67
CA TRP A 472 -4.74 7.82 -14.83
C TRP A 472 -3.88 8.86 -15.55
N GLY A 473 -3.57 8.63 -16.84
CA GLY A 473 -2.85 9.59 -17.68
C GLY A 473 -3.63 10.91 -17.89
N ASN A 474 -4.94 10.84 -18.14
CA ASN A 474 -5.79 12.03 -18.22
C ASN A 474 -5.81 12.81 -16.90
N PHE A 475 -5.97 12.09 -15.79
CA PHE A 475 -5.94 12.71 -14.46
C PHE A 475 -4.59 13.39 -14.19
N ALA A 476 -3.47 12.76 -14.54
CA ALA A 476 -2.14 13.35 -14.42
C ALA A 476 -1.99 14.62 -15.27
N ARG A 477 -2.56 14.67 -16.46
CA ARG A 477 -2.53 15.87 -17.33
C ARG A 477 -3.44 16.97 -16.83
N THR A 478 -4.69 16.66 -16.50
CA THR A 478 -5.77 17.65 -16.40
C THR A 478 -6.41 17.78 -15.01
N GLY A 479 -6.18 16.82 -14.11
CA GLY A 479 -6.86 16.69 -12.82
C GLY A 479 -8.27 16.09 -12.93
N ALA A 480 -8.63 15.53 -14.10
CA ALA A 480 -9.89 14.80 -14.31
C ALA A 480 -9.63 13.49 -15.08
N PRO A 481 -10.24 12.36 -14.70
CA PRO A 481 -9.98 11.06 -15.35
C PRO A 481 -10.56 10.97 -16.78
N GLY A 482 -11.47 11.87 -17.15
CA GLY A 482 -12.13 11.85 -18.45
C GLY A 482 -13.39 10.96 -18.47
N ALA A 483 -13.69 10.40 -19.63
CA ALA A 483 -14.82 9.47 -19.80
C ALA A 483 -14.32 8.03 -20.00
N VAL A 484 -15.06 7.07 -19.50
CA VAL A 484 -14.82 5.63 -19.71
C VAL A 484 -15.81 5.12 -20.74
N LYS A 485 -15.32 4.70 -21.91
CA LYS A 485 -16.15 4.17 -23.01
C LYS A 485 -17.42 5.00 -23.31
N GLY A 486 -17.29 6.33 -23.28
CA GLY A 486 -18.38 7.28 -23.51
C GLY A 486 -19.21 7.64 -22.26
N SER A 487 -19.05 6.95 -21.14
CA SER A 487 -19.68 7.30 -19.87
C SER A 487 -18.87 8.40 -19.17
N ALA A 488 -19.47 9.56 -18.92
CA ALA A 488 -18.80 10.63 -18.22
C ALA A 488 -18.50 10.24 -16.76
N TRP A 489 -17.25 10.47 -16.33
CA TRP A 489 -16.87 10.27 -14.93
C TRP A 489 -17.18 11.54 -14.15
N ALA A 490 -18.33 11.58 -13.50
CA ALA A 490 -18.77 12.73 -12.74
C ALA A 490 -17.96 12.92 -11.46
N PRO A 491 -17.73 14.16 -11.03
CA PRO A 491 -17.11 14.45 -9.75
C PRO A 491 -17.90 13.86 -8.57
N TYR A 492 -17.17 13.50 -7.52
CA TYR A 492 -17.72 13.07 -6.23
C TYR A 492 -18.15 14.31 -5.42
N SER A 493 -19.28 14.18 -4.72
CA SER A 493 -19.62 15.05 -3.59
C SER A 493 -20.38 14.25 -2.53
N ALA A 494 -20.40 14.71 -1.28
CA ALA A 494 -21.14 14.04 -0.21
C ALA A 494 -22.67 13.98 -0.47
N LEU A 495 -23.22 14.94 -1.24
CA LEU A 495 -24.62 14.96 -1.64
C LEU A 495 -24.92 14.09 -2.86
N ALA A 496 -23.92 13.85 -3.70
CA ALA A 496 -24.00 13.00 -4.87
C ALA A 496 -22.68 12.19 -4.97
N PRO A 497 -22.55 11.10 -4.19
CA PRO A 497 -21.30 10.34 -4.05
C PRO A 497 -21.06 9.47 -5.31
N HIS A 498 -20.83 10.14 -6.43
CA HIS A 498 -20.58 9.50 -7.71
C HIS A 498 -19.25 8.74 -7.69
N TYR A 499 -19.27 7.51 -8.19
CA TYR A 499 -18.06 6.76 -8.49
C TYR A 499 -18.21 5.97 -9.80
N MET A 500 -17.10 5.82 -10.51
CA MET A 500 -17.03 5.01 -11.72
C MET A 500 -16.78 3.55 -11.36
N VAL A 501 -17.65 2.67 -11.80
CA VAL A 501 -17.41 1.22 -11.76
C VAL A 501 -16.56 0.86 -12.97
N LEU A 502 -15.39 0.29 -12.71
CA LEU A 502 -14.47 -0.24 -13.71
C LEU A 502 -14.59 -1.76 -13.72
N ASP A 503 -15.35 -2.28 -14.66
CA ASP A 503 -15.74 -3.68 -14.73
C ASP A 503 -15.42 -4.27 -16.12
N SER A 504 -15.75 -5.51 -16.35
CA SER A 504 -15.62 -6.20 -17.63
C SER A 504 -16.30 -5.45 -18.77
N MET A 505 -15.94 -5.79 -19.99
CA MET A 505 -16.37 -5.09 -21.21
C MET A 505 -17.88 -4.82 -21.24
N GLY A 506 -18.22 -3.53 -21.39
CA GLY A 506 -19.60 -3.06 -21.47
C GLY A 506 -20.37 -2.96 -20.15
N GLN A 507 -19.73 -3.25 -19.01
CA GLN A 507 -20.35 -3.15 -17.68
C GLN A 507 -19.90 -1.92 -16.87
N HIS A 508 -19.08 -1.06 -17.46
CA HIS A 508 -18.67 0.21 -16.84
C HIS A 508 -19.88 1.10 -16.59
N ALA A 509 -19.99 1.64 -15.39
CA ALA A 509 -21.14 2.45 -15.02
C ALA A 509 -20.79 3.52 -13.98
N LEU A 510 -21.37 4.71 -14.14
CA LEU A 510 -21.41 5.70 -13.08
C LEU A 510 -22.49 5.32 -12.07
N ARG A 511 -22.14 5.23 -10.79
CA ARG A 511 -23.05 5.01 -9.68
C ARG A 511 -22.99 6.17 -8.69
N ALA A 512 -23.96 6.26 -7.79
CA ALA A 512 -24.09 7.38 -6.84
C ALA A 512 -24.60 6.85 -5.48
N ASP A 513 -23.82 5.96 -4.85
CA ASP A 513 -24.11 5.41 -3.53
C ASP A 513 -22.84 5.43 -2.67
N ALA A 514 -22.93 5.96 -1.45
CA ALA A 514 -21.85 5.93 -0.48
C ALA A 514 -22.01 4.71 0.43
N ALA A 515 -20.90 4.03 0.69
CA ALA A 515 -20.85 3.00 1.71
C ALA A 515 -20.89 3.63 3.12
N ASN A 516 -21.69 3.06 4.03
CA ASN A 516 -21.86 3.56 5.39
C ASN A 516 -21.53 2.46 6.40
N ILE A 517 -20.50 2.66 7.20
CA ILE A 517 -20.01 1.68 8.16
C ILE A 517 -21.09 1.24 9.18
N ASN A 518 -21.98 2.16 9.58
CA ASN A 518 -23.05 1.82 10.53
C ASN A 518 -24.13 0.92 9.88
N GLN A 519 -24.43 1.15 8.59
CA GLN A 519 -25.35 0.28 7.85
C GLN A 519 -24.74 -1.10 7.61
N ILE A 520 -23.44 -1.15 7.30
CA ILE A 520 -22.70 -2.40 7.14
C ILE A 520 -22.72 -3.19 8.45
N LEU A 521 -22.43 -2.55 9.58
CA LEU A 521 -22.49 -3.15 10.91
C LEU A 521 -23.90 -3.64 11.29
N ALA A 522 -24.96 -2.93 10.90
CA ALA A 522 -26.35 -3.38 11.08
C ALA A 522 -26.64 -4.63 10.23
N THR A 523 -26.19 -4.65 8.97
CA THR A 523 -26.32 -5.83 8.09
C THR A 523 -25.61 -7.06 8.68
N VAL A 524 -24.44 -6.86 9.30
CA VAL A 524 -23.72 -7.95 10.00
C VAL A 524 -24.50 -8.46 11.20
N ALA A 525 -25.12 -7.55 11.98
CA ALA A 525 -25.94 -7.93 13.16
C ALA A 525 -27.16 -8.78 12.78
N GLU A 526 -27.80 -8.47 11.65
CA GLU A 526 -29.01 -9.15 11.16
C GLU A 526 -28.72 -10.42 10.37
N SER A 527 -27.44 -10.71 10.07
CA SER A 527 -27.07 -11.84 9.21
C SER A 527 -27.33 -13.19 9.86
N THR A 528 -28.02 -14.05 9.13
CA THR A 528 -28.22 -15.47 9.46
C THR A 528 -27.18 -16.40 8.83
N LEU A 529 -26.30 -15.87 7.97
CA LEU A 529 -25.22 -16.61 7.34
C LEU A 529 -24.02 -16.81 8.28
N LEU A 530 -23.91 -15.99 9.34
CA LEU A 530 -22.81 -15.98 10.28
C LEU A 530 -23.25 -16.54 11.63
N ASN A 531 -22.38 -17.29 12.28
CA ASN A 531 -22.52 -17.60 13.70
C ASN A 531 -22.07 -16.42 14.58
N ASP A 532 -22.33 -16.50 15.90
CA ASP A 532 -22.05 -15.40 16.84
C ASP A 532 -20.56 -15.01 16.85
N ARG A 533 -19.65 -15.97 16.73
CA ARG A 533 -18.21 -15.71 16.71
C ARG A 533 -17.79 -14.98 15.43
N GLU A 534 -18.31 -15.40 14.30
CA GLU A 534 -18.06 -14.78 12.99
C GLU A 534 -18.59 -13.35 12.96
N ARG A 535 -19.79 -13.11 13.48
CA ARG A 535 -20.34 -11.75 13.61
C ARG A 535 -19.43 -10.85 14.44
N CYS A 536 -18.93 -11.35 15.58
CA CYS A 536 -18.03 -10.59 16.43
C CYS A 536 -16.67 -10.29 15.76
N ILE A 537 -16.10 -11.26 15.03
CA ILE A 537 -14.85 -11.04 14.27
C ILE A 537 -15.08 -9.97 13.20
N LEU A 538 -16.14 -10.09 12.40
CA LEU A 538 -16.42 -9.18 11.30
C LEU A 538 -16.72 -7.76 11.81
N ALA A 539 -17.50 -7.62 12.88
CA ALA A 539 -17.77 -6.34 13.54
C ALA A 539 -16.49 -5.70 14.11
N TRP A 540 -15.58 -6.50 14.68
CA TRP A 540 -14.27 -6.04 15.14
C TRP A 540 -13.45 -5.49 13.98
N GLU A 541 -13.29 -6.24 12.89
CA GLU A 541 -12.51 -5.83 11.72
C GLU A 541 -13.07 -4.55 11.09
N LEU A 542 -14.39 -4.45 10.92
CA LEU A 542 -15.05 -3.26 10.40
C LEU A 542 -14.86 -2.02 11.30
N SER A 543 -14.72 -2.24 12.61
CA SER A 543 -14.59 -1.15 13.58
C SER A 543 -13.13 -0.72 13.84
N THR A 544 -12.13 -1.56 13.50
CA THR A 544 -10.76 -1.33 13.97
C THR A 544 -9.69 -1.37 12.87
N ALA A 545 -9.99 -1.92 11.68
CA ALA A 545 -8.94 -2.22 10.72
C ALA A 545 -8.52 -1.03 9.83
N LEU A 546 -9.46 -0.27 9.30
CA LEU A 546 -9.22 0.67 8.19
C LEU A 546 -9.36 2.15 8.54
N GLY A 547 -9.88 2.45 9.71
CA GLY A 547 -9.98 3.79 10.27
C GLY A 547 -9.27 3.89 11.61
N ASP A 548 -9.33 5.06 12.24
CA ASP A 548 -8.94 5.17 13.63
C ASP A 548 -9.76 4.19 14.46
N PRO A 549 -9.12 3.33 15.26
CA PRO A 549 -9.83 2.22 15.91
C PRO A 549 -10.96 2.66 16.82
N ALA A 550 -12.18 2.24 16.51
CA ALA A 550 -13.40 2.61 17.23
C ALA A 550 -13.82 1.51 18.24
N TYR A 551 -12.93 1.16 19.18
CA TYR A 551 -13.16 0.09 20.17
C TYR A 551 -14.45 0.29 20.97
N GLY A 552 -14.79 1.52 21.34
CA GLY A 552 -16.05 1.81 22.02
C GLY A 552 -17.29 1.55 21.16
N THR A 553 -17.20 1.69 19.86
CA THR A 553 -18.26 1.33 18.91
C THR A 553 -18.43 -0.18 18.89
N TYR A 554 -17.33 -0.93 18.74
CA TYR A 554 -17.36 -2.39 18.81
C TYR A 554 -17.97 -2.91 20.12
N GLN A 555 -17.52 -2.38 21.27
CA GLN A 555 -18.01 -2.81 22.58
C GLN A 555 -19.53 -2.59 22.77
N ARG A 556 -20.09 -1.55 22.17
CA ARG A 556 -21.54 -1.25 22.24
C ARG A 556 -22.33 -1.81 21.06
N TRP A 557 -21.65 -2.40 20.08
CA TRP A 557 -22.29 -2.92 18.89
C TRP A 557 -23.33 -3.98 19.23
N ASN A 558 -24.48 -3.92 18.55
CA ASN A 558 -25.62 -4.83 18.72
C ASN A 558 -26.00 -5.09 20.19
N GLY A 559 -26.15 -4.00 20.97
CA GLY A 559 -26.51 -4.11 22.39
C GLY A 559 -25.40 -4.67 23.30
N GLY A 560 -24.16 -4.72 22.82
CA GLY A 560 -23.01 -5.25 23.56
C GLY A 560 -22.81 -6.76 23.39
N GLU A 561 -23.38 -7.37 22.36
CA GLU A 561 -23.28 -8.81 22.07
C GLU A 561 -21.82 -9.31 22.12
N CYS A 562 -20.89 -8.52 21.59
CA CYS A 562 -19.47 -8.88 21.50
C CYS A 562 -18.58 -8.23 22.57
N ALA A 563 -19.16 -7.51 23.54
CA ALA A 563 -18.38 -6.70 24.51
C ALA A 563 -17.35 -7.52 25.31
N ASN A 564 -17.65 -8.79 25.59
CA ASN A 564 -16.79 -9.71 26.33
C ASN A 564 -16.00 -10.68 25.43
N THR A 565 -16.07 -10.53 24.12
CA THR A 565 -15.37 -11.42 23.17
C THR A 565 -13.96 -10.88 22.91
N ASP A 566 -12.95 -11.62 23.33
CA ASP A 566 -11.58 -11.38 22.91
C ASP A 566 -11.37 -11.92 21.49
N VAL A 567 -11.60 -11.05 20.49
CA VAL A 567 -11.48 -11.42 19.08
C VAL A 567 -10.07 -11.84 18.71
N ARG A 568 -9.03 -11.26 19.35
CA ARG A 568 -7.64 -11.62 19.10
C ARG A 568 -7.35 -13.06 19.53
N ALA A 569 -7.75 -13.40 20.75
CA ALA A 569 -7.64 -14.77 21.24
C ALA A 569 -8.44 -15.75 20.37
N LEU A 570 -9.64 -15.35 19.94
CA LEU A 570 -10.49 -16.16 19.07
C LEU A 570 -9.84 -16.40 17.69
N ARG A 571 -9.31 -15.37 17.04
CA ARG A 571 -8.60 -15.48 15.76
C ARG A 571 -7.33 -16.33 15.86
N LYS A 572 -6.60 -16.17 16.96
CA LYS A 572 -5.43 -17.01 17.26
C LYS A 572 -5.82 -18.49 17.38
N THR A 573 -6.87 -18.79 18.15
CA THR A 573 -7.37 -20.17 18.32
C THR A 573 -7.82 -20.78 16.98
N ILE A 574 -8.53 -20.00 16.14
CA ILE A 574 -8.91 -20.46 14.79
C ILE A 574 -7.67 -20.78 13.96
N ARG A 575 -6.67 -19.90 13.95
CA ARG A 575 -5.41 -20.14 13.21
C ARG A 575 -4.70 -21.39 13.70
N GLU A 576 -4.50 -21.52 15.00
CA GLU A 576 -3.83 -22.69 15.61
C GLU A 576 -4.57 -24.00 15.28
N SER A 577 -5.89 -24.00 15.30
CA SER A 577 -6.70 -25.17 14.90
C SER A 577 -6.51 -25.53 13.42
N LEU A 578 -6.44 -24.54 12.52
CA LEU A 578 -6.18 -24.78 11.10
C LEU A 578 -4.75 -25.28 10.85
N GLU A 579 -3.77 -24.77 11.58
CA GLU A 579 -2.38 -25.21 11.51
C GLU A 579 -2.22 -26.63 12.06
N GLU A 580 -2.92 -26.99 13.13
CA GLU A 580 -2.94 -28.35 13.68
C GLU A 580 -3.58 -29.34 12.69
N GLU A 581 -4.70 -28.97 12.07
CA GLU A 581 -5.44 -29.84 11.15
C GLU A 581 -4.74 -29.99 9.77
N PHE A 582 -4.25 -28.87 9.21
CA PHE A 582 -3.75 -28.82 7.82
C PHE A 582 -2.25 -28.59 7.69
N GLY A 583 -1.56 -28.27 8.79
CA GLY A 583 -0.13 -27.89 8.80
C GLY A 583 0.10 -26.42 8.42
N THR A 584 -0.91 -25.71 7.95
CA THR A 584 -0.89 -24.28 7.60
C THR A 584 -2.30 -23.71 7.56
N ALA A 585 -2.46 -22.44 7.91
CA ALA A 585 -3.75 -21.74 7.83
C ALA A 585 -4.06 -21.25 6.40
N SER A 586 -3.09 -21.24 5.48
CA SER A 586 -3.27 -20.88 4.07
C SER A 586 -3.01 -22.05 3.13
N VAL A 587 -3.59 -22.01 1.94
CA VAL A 587 -3.37 -23.03 0.89
C VAL A 587 -2.07 -22.78 0.12
N LEU A 588 -1.61 -21.52 0.04
CA LEU A 588 -0.38 -21.06 -0.60
C LEU A 588 0.56 -20.40 0.39
#